data_bc5e7a7c9f10260e5faf62a4f6e482cb
#
_entry.id   bc5e7a7c9f10260e5faf62a4f6e482cb
#
_cell.length_a   1.000
_cell.length_b   1.000
_cell.length_c   1.000
_cell.angle_alpha   90.00
_cell.angle_beta   90.00
_cell.angle_gamma   90.00
#
_symmetry.space_group_name_H-M   'P 1'
#
loop_
_entity.id
_entity.type
_entity.pdbx_description
1 polymer ?
#
loop_
_entity_poly.entity_id
_entity_poly.type
_entity_poly.pdbx_seq_one_letter_code
_entity_poly.pdbx_strand_id
1 'polypeptide(L)'
;MKPVVYNGHYIVNENKMDFDQPVEIHFTRFGNTQHRCDESCLFNFHSNETYKVFCNFNEPTTSESTETTENVIKYANLYDLILTSRDEVLESCSNAVFFPYGTTWLHKDIDHLDGIGFYHPSLDQLHENKTDTVSFLMTSHANKVGYDIRHVIWNNANQIPNKVFYSGTRNPVCMDSLLPDDDKKHLFRSKFSIIIESTKEENYFTEKLCDALLTKTIPIYWGCPNISEFFNTDGMIICESAEEIIKVCKNLDYSKYESMLEHVNENFEEAKKYCVPLTERIETEIKRVMKPKNKKDILLSIGILTLNGRENYFNRLMHHIKLAANKWAEQLEIVVAKDNKEASVGAKRNQVLDQANGKFVCFIDDDDMISAEYFDDIMNSIIEHGDKIDVIGFDGLYYVDEKPTMIFKHSSKFNDYRTIENDIIVQYRKCNHLNPVKTKIARQVRYNEISYGEDSDYSTRLYQSNLLKSETYVGKILYHYLYSDTTTETQGVRI
;
A
#
# COMPACT_ATOMS: atom_id res chain seq x y z
N MET A 1 -1.96 -4.18 20.98
CA MET A 1 -0.61 -4.24 20.37
C MET A 1 -0.37 -2.98 19.55
N LYS A 2 0.86 -2.47 19.55
CA LYS A 2 1.22 -1.33 18.70
C LYS A 2 1.27 -1.77 17.26
N PRO A 3 0.77 -0.97 16.30
CA PRO A 3 0.87 -1.29 14.88
C PRO A 3 2.31 -1.11 14.38
N VAL A 4 2.63 -1.77 13.26
CA VAL A 4 3.82 -1.46 12.45
C VAL A 4 3.37 -0.53 11.34
N VAL A 5 4.02 0.64 11.19
CA VAL A 5 3.67 1.65 10.21
C VAL A 5 4.76 1.73 9.14
N TYR A 6 4.38 1.49 7.88
CA TYR A 6 5.27 1.56 6.72
C TYR A 6 5.05 2.86 5.96
N ASN A 7 6.15 3.55 5.66
CA ASN A 7 6.17 4.84 4.95
C ASN A 7 5.34 5.95 5.63
N GLY A 8 5.20 5.87 6.96
CA GLY A 8 4.55 6.90 7.76
C GLY A 8 5.39 8.16 7.79
N HIS A 9 5.07 9.14 6.95
CA HIS A 9 5.56 10.50 7.16
C HIS A 9 4.68 11.21 8.18
N TYR A 10 5.26 11.62 9.32
CA TYR A 10 4.87 12.72 10.22
C TYR A 10 3.43 12.79 10.75
N ILE A 11 2.48 12.01 10.22
CA ILE A 11 1.06 12.23 10.40
C ILE A 11 0.47 11.27 11.44
N VAL A 12 1.13 10.12 11.64
CA VAL A 12 0.60 9.05 12.51
C VAL A 12 1.63 8.67 13.56
N ASN A 13 1.23 8.75 14.83
CA ASN A 13 2.04 8.30 15.94
C ASN A 13 1.64 6.87 16.35
N GLU A 14 2.39 5.89 15.85
CA GLU A 14 2.16 4.46 16.15
C GLU A 14 2.14 4.14 17.65
N ASN A 15 2.86 4.90 18.47
CA ASN A 15 2.88 4.71 19.91
C ASN A 15 1.58 5.10 20.61
N LYS A 16 0.71 5.87 19.95
CA LYS A 16 -0.61 6.26 20.47
C LYS A 16 -1.74 5.30 20.05
N MET A 17 -1.50 4.41 19.09
CA MET A 17 -2.46 3.40 18.67
C MET A 17 -2.34 2.14 19.51
N ASP A 18 -3.43 1.43 19.73
CA ASP A 18 -3.45 0.13 20.39
C ASP A 18 -4.56 -0.78 19.88
N PHE A 19 -4.19 -2.00 19.49
CA PHE A 19 -5.08 -2.99 18.89
C PHE A 19 -5.02 -4.33 19.65
N ASP A 20 -6.09 -5.11 19.56
CA ASP A 20 -6.18 -6.44 20.17
C ASP A 20 -5.40 -7.52 19.40
N GLN A 21 -5.06 -7.24 18.15
CA GLN A 21 -4.28 -8.11 17.26
C GLN A 21 -3.21 -7.33 16.51
N PRO A 22 -2.21 -7.98 15.90
CA PRO A 22 -1.20 -7.30 15.11
C PRO A 22 -1.82 -6.53 13.94
N VAL A 23 -1.40 -5.29 13.73
CA VAL A 23 -1.86 -4.41 12.63
C VAL A 23 -0.64 -3.84 11.90
N GLU A 24 -0.69 -3.83 10.58
CA GLU A 24 0.23 -3.13 9.70
C GLU A 24 -0.51 -2.04 8.95
N ILE A 25 0.03 -0.83 8.93
CA ILE A 25 -0.54 0.33 8.25
C ILE A 25 0.43 0.80 7.19
N HIS A 26 -0.02 0.81 5.95
CA HIS A 26 0.74 1.23 4.77
C HIS A 26 0.17 2.53 4.21
N PHE A 27 1.02 3.52 3.96
CA PHE A 27 0.63 4.80 3.37
C PHE A 27 1.15 4.92 1.95
N THR A 28 0.30 5.45 1.07
CA THR A 28 0.79 6.04 -0.17
C THR A 28 1.40 7.39 0.14
N ARG A 29 2.44 7.71 -0.55
CA ARG A 29 3.32 8.82 -0.30
C ARG A 29 2.67 10.19 -0.41
N PHE A 30 2.92 11.05 0.56
CA PHE A 30 2.86 12.50 0.42
C PHE A 30 4.25 13.07 0.09
N GLY A 31 4.40 13.58 -1.11
CA GLY A 31 5.20 14.78 -1.42
C GLY A 31 6.71 14.77 -1.24
N ASN A 32 7.47 13.64 -1.26
CA ASN A 32 8.93 13.76 -1.37
C ASN A 32 9.57 12.64 -2.20
N THR A 33 10.31 13.03 -3.25
CA THR A 33 10.81 12.19 -4.34
C THR A 33 11.89 11.16 -3.98
N GLN A 34 12.30 11.01 -2.71
CA GLN A 34 13.42 10.14 -2.32
C GLN A 34 13.03 8.74 -1.80
N HIS A 35 11.77 8.49 -1.49
CA HIS A 35 11.29 7.16 -1.10
C HIS A 35 10.04 6.82 -1.91
N ARG A 36 10.22 6.40 -3.15
CA ARG A 36 9.14 5.73 -3.88
C ARG A 36 8.73 4.51 -3.08
N CYS A 37 7.42 4.39 -2.78
CA CYS A 37 6.84 3.09 -2.55
C CYS A 37 7.00 2.36 -3.87
N ASP A 38 8.10 1.65 -4.03
CA ASP A 38 8.21 0.68 -5.10
C ASP A 38 7.20 -0.45 -4.79
N GLU A 39 6.95 -1.29 -5.76
CA GLU A 39 6.05 -2.42 -5.59
C GLU A 39 6.39 -3.27 -4.36
N SER A 40 7.62 -3.22 -3.84
CA SER A 40 8.06 -3.96 -2.66
C SER A 40 7.46 -3.44 -1.35
N CYS A 41 7.17 -2.13 -1.23
CA CYS A 41 6.53 -1.56 -0.03
C CYS A 41 5.05 -1.95 0.08
N LEU A 42 4.36 -2.10 -1.06
CA LEU A 42 2.96 -2.57 -1.10
C LEU A 42 2.84 -4.04 -0.66
N PHE A 43 3.96 -4.78 -0.57
CA PHE A 43 3.93 -6.24 -0.59
C PHE A 43 4.82 -6.94 0.44
N ASN A 44 5.20 -6.29 1.52
CA ASN A 44 5.79 -7.02 2.64
C ASN A 44 4.73 -7.89 3.31
N PHE A 45 4.72 -9.17 2.97
CA PHE A 45 3.93 -10.17 3.66
C PHE A 45 4.59 -10.47 5.02
N HIS A 46 4.26 -9.69 6.02
CA HIS A 46 4.42 -10.14 7.39
C HIS A 46 3.19 -11.00 7.75
N SER A 47 3.31 -11.94 8.61
CA SER A 47 2.44 -13.06 8.94
C SER A 47 0.94 -12.93 8.56
N ASN A 48 0.29 -14.02 8.19
CA ASN A 48 -1.16 -14.08 7.94
C ASN A 48 -2.03 -13.76 9.18
N GLU A 49 -1.41 -13.56 10.33
CA GLU A 49 -2.08 -13.18 11.58
C GLU A 49 -2.20 -11.65 11.71
N THR A 50 -1.54 -10.88 10.85
CA THR A 50 -1.51 -9.41 10.91
C THR A 50 -2.64 -8.81 10.07
N TYR A 51 -3.41 -7.89 10.64
CA TYR A 51 -4.42 -7.11 9.94
C TYR A 51 -3.73 -6.00 9.14
N LYS A 52 -3.93 -5.99 7.83
CA LYS A 52 -3.24 -5.10 6.90
C LYS A 52 -4.15 -3.99 6.42
N VAL A 53 -3.72 -2.77 6.64
CA VAL A 53 -4.45 -1.56 6.27
C VAL A 53 -3.65 -0.76 5.24
N PHE A 54 -4.29 -0.34 4.18
CA PHE A 54 -3.72 0.56 3.20
C PHE A 54 -4.43 1.91 3.25
N CYS A 55 -3.65 2.99 3.43
CA CYS A 55 -4.14 4.36 3.46
C CYS A 55 -3.85 5.03 2.12
N ASN A 56 -4.84 5.12 1.24
CA ASN A 56 -4.73 5.74 -0.08
C ASN A 56 -5.08 7.23 -0.01
N PHE A 57 -4.12 8.06 0.40
CA PHE A 57 -4.30 9.50 0.63
C PHE A 57 -3.60 10.39 -0.39
N ASN A 58 -3.19 9.86 -1.54
CA ASN A 58 -2.53 10.66 -2.57
C ASN A 58 -3.45 11.73 -3.16
N GLU A 59 -2.86 12.89 -3.50
CA GLU A 59 -3.58 13.90 -4.27
C GLU A 59 -4.07 13.32 -5.61
N PRO A 60 -5.33 13.59 -6.00
CA PRO A 60 -5.83 13.28 -7.34
C PRO A 60 -4.99 13.93 -8.45
N THR A 61 -5.08 13.41 -9.67
CA THR A 61 -4.52 14.01 -10.89
C THR A 61 -2.99 14.10 -11.00
N THR A 62 -2.23 13.45 -10.16
CA THR A 62 -0.81 13.21 -10.47
C THR A 62 -0.69 11.88 -11.22
N SER A 63 0.26 11.75 -12.14
CA SER A 63 0.58 10.47 -12.78
C SER A 63 0.91 9.37 -11.74
N GLU A 64 1.52 9.78 -10.64
CA GLU A 64 1.81 8.94 -9.48
C GLU A 64 0.53 8.47 -8.75
N SER A 65 -0.54 9.29 -8.72
CA SER A 65 -1.78 8.91 -8.06
C SER A 65 -2.62 7.93 -8.90
N THR A 66 -2.65 8.09 -10.21
CA THR A 66 -3.33 7.16 -11.13
C THR A 66 -2.65 5.79 -11.08
N GLU A 67 -1.32 5.77 -11.22
CA GLU A 67 -0.52 4.55 -11.05
C GLU A 67 -0.79 3.88 -9.70
N THR A 68 -0.82 4.67 -8.62
CA THR A 68 -1.10 4.15 -7.27
C THR A 68 -2.53 3.63 -7.15
N THR A 69 -3.52 4.31 -7.71
CA THR A 69 -4.93 3.88 -7.69
C THR A 69 -5.11 2.56 -8.44
N GLU A 70 -4.56 2.44 -9.65
CA GLU A 70 -4.57 1.21 -10.43
C GLU A 70 -3.90 0.05 -9.67
N ASN A 71 -2.75 0.32 -9.04
CA ASN A 71 -2.05 -0.69 -8.24
C ASN A 71 -2.84 -1.08 -6.99
N VAL A 72 -3.49 -0.12 -6.32
CA VAL A 72 -4.36 -0.44 -5.17
C VAL A 72 -5.50 -1.35 -5.57
N ILE A 73 -6.19 -1.07 -6.67
CA ILE A 73 -7.27 -1.92 -7.20
C ILE A 73 -6.72 -3.31 -7.56
N LYS A 74 -5.61 -3.36 -8.28
CA LYS A 74 -4.96 -4.61 -8.71
C LYS A 74 -4.57 -5.52 -7.55
N TYR A 75 -4.17 -4.92 -6.43
CA TYR A 75 -3.63 -5.65 -5.28
C TYR A 75 -4.50 -5.50 -4.01
N ALA A 76 -5.75 -5.07 -4.17
CA ALA A 76 -6.66 -4.79 -3.05
C ALA A 76 -6.85 -5.96 -2.09
N ASN A 77 -6.84 -7.19 -2.61
CA ASN A 77 -7.00 -8.42 -1.83
C ASN A 77 -5.79 -8.77 -0.94
N LEU A 78 -4.68 -8.04 -1.03
CA LEU A 78 -3.54 -8.17 -0.12
C LEU A 78 -3.76 -7.42 1.20
N TYR A 79 -4.81 -6.60 1.26
CA TYR A 79 -5.18 -5.81 2.43
C TYR A 79 -6.51 -6.27 3.00
N ASP A 80 -6.65 -6.14 4.29
CA ASP A 80 -7.91 -6.40 4.99
C ASP A 80 -8.82 -5.16 4.95
N LEU A 81 -8.22 -3.97 4.84
CA LEU A 81 -8.90 -2.69 4.78
C LEU A 81 -8.12 -1.70 3.92
N ILE A 82 -8.85 -0.96 3.09
CA ILE A 82 -8.32 0.17 2.32
C ILE A 82 -9.08 1.42 2.74
N LEU A 83 -8.36 2.41 3.27
CA LEU A 83 -8.91 3.72 3.60
C LEU A 83 -8.65 4.68 2.44
N THR A 84 -9.69 5.18 1.80
CA THR A 84 -9.59 6.00 0.59
C THR A 84 -10.77 6.96 0.43
N SER A 85 -10.57 8.06 -0.28
CA SER A 85 -11.63 8.94 -0.78
C SER A 85 -11.90 8.76 -2.27
N ARG A 86 -11.25 7.80 -2.93
CA ARG A 86 -11.31 7.58 -4.37
C ARG A 86 -12.46 6.68 -4.74
N ASP A 87 -13.38 7.19 -5.56
CA ASP A 87 -14.56 6.44 -5.99
C ASP A 87 -14.18 5.18 -6.77
N GLU A 88 -13.18 5.25 -7.66
CA GLU A 88 -12.74 4.08 -8.42
C GLU A 88 -12.27 2.92 -7.53
N VAL A 89 -11.63 3.23 -6.39
CA VAL A 89 -11.21 2.21 -5.41
C VAL A 89 -12.40 1.72 -4.61
N LEU A 90 -13.30 2.62 -4.19
CA LEU A 90 -14.51 2.27 -3.44
C LEU A 90 -15.46 1.38 -4.23
N GLU A 91 -15.62 1.65 -5.53
CA GLU A 91 -16.46 0.87 -6.43
C GLU A 91 -15.84 -0.49 -6.79
N SER A 92 -14.51 -0.54 -6.92
CA SER A 92 -13.79 -1.73 -7.38
C SER A 92 -13.39 -2.70 -6.25
N CYS A 93 -13.29 -2.24 -5.01
CA CYS A 93 -12.71 -2.99 -3.90
C CYS A 93 -13.69 -3.16 -2.74
N SER A 94 -14.16 -4.37 -2.50
CA SER A 94 -15.13 -4.69 -1.43
C SER A 94 -14.59 -4.45 0.00
N ASN A 95 -13.28 -4.33 0.18
CA ASN A 95 -12.59 -4.04 1.43
C ASN A 95 -12.16 -2.55 1.53
N ALA A 96 -12.58 -1.71 0.58
CA ALA A 96 -12.37 -0.28 0.66
C ALA A 96 -13.45 0.40 1.51
N VAL A 97 -13.04 1.40 2.27
CA VAL A 97 -13.90 2.22 3.13
C VAL A 97 -13.61 3.69 2.84
N PHE A 98 -14.69 4.45 2.73
CA PHE A 98 -14.59 5.88 2.52
C PHE A 98 -13.93 6.57 3.71
N PHE A 99 -12.85 7.29 3.41
CA PHE A 99 -12.06 8.01 4.39
C PHE A 99 -11.59 9.35 3.79
N PRO A 100 -12.32 10.44 4.01
CA PRO A 100 -11.96 11.75 3.46
C PRO A 100 -10.72 12.31 4.14
N TYR A 101 -9.89 12.98 3.36
CA TYR A 101 -8.60 13.50 3.83
C TYR A 101 -8.69 14.84 4.58
N GLY A 102 -9.87 15.40 4.80
CA GLY A 102 -10.03 16.66 5.55
C GLY A 102 -9.08 16.74 6.76
N THR A 103 -8.41 17.86 6.93
CA THR A 103 -7.43 18.14 8.01
C THR A 103 -7.28 19.64 8.22
N THR A 104 -6.43 20.09 9.12
CA THR A 104 -6.06 21.50 9.31
C THR A 104 -4.56 21.69 9.46
N TRP A 105 -4.04 22.84 9.02
CA TRP A 105 -2.63 23.22 9.17
C TRP A 105 -2.45 24.48 10.01
N LEU A 106 -3.44 24.84 10.80
CA LEU A 106 -3.40 26.06 11.62
C LEU A 106 -2.56 25.93 12.89
N HIS A 107 -2.20 24.72 13.29
CA HIS A 107 -1.36 24.46 14.46
C HIS A 107 -0.10 23.70 14.09
N LYS A 108 0.85 24.41 13.46
CA LYS A 108 2.18 23.82 13.16
C LYS A 108 3.06 23.71 14.43
N ASP A 109 2.75 24.46 15.46
CA ASP A 109 3.63 24.70 16.61
C ASP A 109 3.27 23.89 17.85
N ILE A 110 2.14 23.18 17.83
CA ILE A 110 1.67 22.38 18.96
C ILE A 110 2.02 20.92 18.72
N ASP A 111 3.15 20.54 19.24
CA ASP A 111 3.67 19.16 19.30
C ASP A 111 4.03 18.53 17.94
N HIS A 112 5.30 18.53 17.59
CA HIS A 112 5.85 18.02 16.33
C HIS A 112 5.56 16.54 16.04
N LEU A 113 5.01 15.79 16.96
CA LEU A 113 4.71 14.36 16.83
C LEU A 113 3.24 14.05 16.48
N ASP A 114 2.32 14.99 16.77
CA ASP A 114 0.89 14.89 16.42
C ASP A 114 0.40 16.11 15.62
N GLY A 115 1.28 16.97 15.27
CA GLY A 115 1.16 18.41 15.01
C GLY A 115 0.45 18.84 13.75
N ILE A 116 -0.19 17.98 13.01
CA ILE A 116 -0.96 18.36 11.83
C ILE A 116 -2.31 17.66 11.89
N GLY A 117 -3.39 18.46 11.83
CA GLY A 117 -4.66 17.88 11.51
C GLY A 117 -5.76 18.02 12.55
N PHE A 118 -5.53 18.58 13.72
CA PHE A 118 -6.57 18.68 14.74
C PHE A 118 -6.97 20.12 15.09
N TYR A 119 -8.26 20.29 15.42
CA TYR A 119 -8.78 21.52 15.94
C TYR A 119 -8.32 21.72 17.41
N HIS A 120 -7.92 22.96 17.72
CA HIS A 120 -7.59 23.38 19.08
C HIS A 120 -8.37 24.64 19.45
N PRO A 121 -8.96 24.74 20.65
CA PRO A 121 -9.79 25.89 21.06
C PRO A 121 -9.10 27.26 21.00
N SER A 122 -7.76 27.33 20.92
CA SER A 122 -7.04 28.59 20.70
C SER A 122 -7.39 29.24 19.35
N LEU A 123 -7.97 28.52 18.40
CA LEU A 123 -8.48 29.06 17.14
C LEU A 123 -9.73 29.92 17.32
N ASP A 124 -10.46 29.75 18.42
CA ASP A 124 -11.70 30.50 18.68
C ASP A 124 -11.48 32.00 18.75
N GLN A 125 -10.28 32.45 19.12
CA GLN A 125 -9.89 33.87 19.06
C GLN A 125 -9.97 34.46 17.64
N LEU A 126 -9.95 33.62 16.59
CA LEU A 126 -10.09 34.05 15.20
C LEU A 126 -11.58 34.20 14.78
N HIS A 127 -12.52 33.77 15.61
CA HIS A 127 -13.95 33.92 15.34
C HIS A 127 -14.42 35.34 15.57
N GLU A 128 -13.73 36.08 16.43
CA GLU A 128 -14.08 37.44 16.80
C GLU A 128 -13.29 38.47 15.99
N ASN A 129 -13.85 39.69 15.90
CA ASN A 129 -13.19 40.85 15.30
C ASN A 129 -12.73 40.64 13.85
N LYS A 130 -13.55 39.91 13.06
CA LYS A 130 -13.32 39.75 11.63
C LYS A 130 -13.31 41.09 10.89
N THR A 131 -12.37 41.23 9.96
CA THR A 131 -12.25 42.43 9.13
C THR A 131 -13.03 42.32 7.83
N ASP A 132 -13.53 43.44 7.32
CA ASP A 132 -14.18 43.54 6.02
C ASP A 132 -13.18 43.43 4.87
N THR A 133 -12.55 42.26 4.79
CA THR A 133 -11.50 41.93 3.82
C THR A 133 -11.74 40.55 3.23
N VAL A 134 -11.13 40.31 2.06
CA VAL A 134 -11.00 38.99 1.44
C VAL A 134 -9.53 38.59 1.40
N SER A 135 -9.21 37.43 1.95
CA SER A 135 -7.83 36.91 1.99
C SER A 135 -7.56 35.88 0.90
N PHE A 136 -6.29 35.73 0.55
CA PHE A 136 -5.82 34.72 -0.39
C PHE A 136 -4.34 34.40 -0.18
N LEU A 137 -3.98 33.11 -0.30
CA LEU A 137 -2.60 32.63 -0.25
C LEU A 137 -2.19 32.07 -1.61
N MET A 138 -1.11 32.62 -2.16
CA MET A 138 -0.53 32.23 -3.43
C MET A 138 0.84 31.59 -3.25
N THR A 139 1.12 30.54 -4.03
CA THR A 139 2.44 29.92 -4.15
C THR A 139 2.78 29.74 -5.63
N SER A 140 4.08 29.66 -5.97
CA SER A 140 4.54 29.54 -7.37
C SER A 140 4.36 28.13 -7.97
N HIS A 141 3.58 27.25 -7.33
CA HIS A 141 3.28 25.93 -7.91
C HIS A 141 2.55 26.05 -9.25
N ALA A 142 2.81 25.09 -10.14
CA ALA A 142 2.26 25.00 -11.49
C ALA A 142 1.82 23.55 -11.77
N ASN A 143 1.33 23.32 -13.01
CA ASN A 143 0.99 22.00 -13.52
C ASN A 143 -0.27 21.34 -12.96
N LYS A 144 -1.16 22.13 -12.34
CA LYS A 144 -2.51 21.69 -11.94
C LYS A 144 -3.50 22.83 -12.19
N VAL A 145 -4.73 22.48 -12.55
CA VAL A 145 -5.79 23.46 -12.86
C VAL A 145 -6.01 24.46 -11.74
N GLY A 146 -6.03 24.00 -10.48
CA GLY A 146 -6.18 24.88 -9.33
C GLY A 146 -5.05 25.90 -9.18
N TYR A 147 -3.83 25.52 -9.57
CA TYR A 147 -2.69 26.47 -9.56
C TYR A 147 -2.83 27.51 -10.65
N ASP A 148 -3.29 27.13 -11.84
CA ASP A 148 -3.53 28.09 -12.93
C ASP A 148 -4.60 29.11 -12.55
N ILE A 149 -5.70 28.67 -11.91
CA ILE A 149 -6.74 29.55 -11.37
C ILE A 149 -6.16 30.54 -10.36
N ARG A 150 -5.29 30.08 -9.44
CA ARG A 150 -4.62 30.93 -8.45
C ARG A 150 -3.75 31.99 -9.13
N HIS A 151 -2.98 31.63 -10.17
CA HIS A 151 -2.17 32.58 -10.94
C HIS A 151 -3.03 33.64 -11.63
N VAL A 152 -4.19 33.27 -12.21
CA VAL A 152 -5.11 34.22 -12.83
C VAL A 152 -5.62 35.22 -11.78
N ILE A 153 -6.03 34.74 -10.60
CA ILE A 153 -6.54 35.62 -9.52
C ILE A 153 -5.44 36.57 -9.02
N TRP A 154 -4.23 36.04 -8.77
CA TRP A 154 -3.09 36.85 -8.31
C TRP A 154 -2.75 37.97 -9.30
N ASN A 155 -2.68 37.66 -10.58
CA ASN A 155 -2.36 38.62 -11.64
C ASN A 155 -3.46 39.68 -11.83
N ASN A 156 -4.69 39.40 -11.39
CA ASN A 156 -5.82 40.34 -11.44
C ASN A 156 -6.17 40.92 -10.07
N ALA A 157 -5.30 40.81 -9.09
CA ALA A 157 -5.53 41.26 -7.71
C ALA A 157 -5.87 42.75 -7.59
N ASN A 158 -5.44 43.59 -8.54
CA ASN A 158 -5.79 45.02 -8.61
C ASN A 158 -7.29 45.30 -8.79
N GLN A 159 -8.04 44.33 -9.29
CA GLN A 159 -9.50 44.43 -9.45
C GLN A 159 -10.28 44.10 -8.19
N ILE A 160 -9.64 43.55 -7.17
CA ILE A 160 -10.27 43.08 -5.93
C ILE A 160 -10.06 44.11 -4.83
N PRO A 161 -11.12 44.78 -4.36
CA PRO A 161 -11.02 45.73 -3.27
C PRO A 161 -10.85 45.00 -1.92
N ASN A 162 -10.36 45.70 -0.90
CA ASN A 162 -10.19 45.20 0.47
C ASN A 162 -9.50 43.81 0.56
N LYS A 163 -8.55 43.57 -0.34
CA LYS A 163 -7.80 42.31 -0.36
C LYS A 163 -6.69 42.26 0.67
N VAL A 164 -6.47 41.04 1.23
CA VAL A 164 -5.33 40.69 2.06
C VAL A 164 -4.68 39.47 1.43
N PHE A 165 -3.75 39.71 0.49
CA PHE A 165 -3.13 38.67 -0.32
C PHE A 165 -1.71 38.44 0.13
N TYR A 166 -1.37 37.18 0.40
CA TYR A 166 -0.04 36.77 0.79
C TYR A 166 0.59 35.80 -0.21
N SER A 167 1.92 35.89 -0.29
CA SER A 167 2.78 34.92 -0.97
C SER A 167 3.29 33.91 0.04
N GLY A 168 3.23 32.63 -0.29
CA GLY A 168 3.75 31.58 0.57
C GLY A 168 5.28 31.64 0.70
N THR A 169 5.80 31.31 1.86
CA THR A 169 7.22 31.46 2.21
C THR A 169 8.12 30.44 1.52
N ARG A 170 7.63 29.21 1.30
CA ARG A 170 8.44 28.12 0.68
C ARG A 170 8.59 28.28 -0.83
N ASN A 171 7.57 28.75 -1.51
CA ASN A 171 7.55 28.95 -2.97
C ASN A 171 6.94 30.31 -3.28
N PRO A 172 7.67 31.40 -3.01
CA PRO A 172 7.14 32.74 -3.12
C PRO A 172 6.93 33.16 -4.57
N VAL A 173 5.83 33.88 -4.81
CA VAL A 173 5.58 34.63 -6.05
C VAL A 173 5.92 36.11 -5.91
N CYS A 174 5.95 36.62 -4.67
CA CYS A 174 6.27 38.00 -4.35
C CYS A 174 6.93 38.11 -2.95
N MET A 175 8.12 38.64 -2.90
CA MET A 175 8.88 38.77 -1.64
C MET A 175 8.30 39.85 -0.73
N ASP A 176 7.69 40.89 -1.29
CA ASP A 176 7.11 41.99 -0.54
C ASP A 176 5.78 41.67 0.13
N SER A 177 5.20 40.52 -0.18
CA SER A 177 3.90 40.09 0.32
C SER A 177 3.97 38.70 0.99
N LEU A 178 5.10 38.37 1.60
CA LEU A 178 5.25 37.08 2.28
C LEU A 178 4.25 36.96 3.44
N LEU A 179 3.76 35.72 3.63
CA LEU A 179 2.92 35.37 4.77
C LEU A 179 3.71 35.59 6.06
N PRO A 180 3.27 36.48 6.98
CA PRO A 180 3.99 36.76 8.20
C PRO A 180 4.18 35.49 9.04
N ASP A 181 5.41 35.30 9.56
CA ASP A 181 5.77 34.15 10.43
C ASP A 181 5.45 32.76 9.87
N ASP A 182 5.18 32.66 8.55
CA ASP A 182 4.63 31.46 7.90
C ASP A 182 3.34 30.95 8.56
N ASP A 183 2.59 31.84 9.21
CA ASP A 183 1.39 31.51 9.98
C ASP A 183 0.11 31.83 9.19
N LYS A 184 -0.58 30.80 8.74
CA LYS A 184 -1.84 30.90 7.99
C LYS A 184 -2.96 31.61 8.77
N LYS A 185 -2.90 31.74 10.10
CA LYS A 185 -3.89 32.42 10.91
C LYS A 185 -4.07 33.88 10.49
N HIS A 186 -3.05 34.52 9.89
CA HIS A 186 -3.17 35.87 9.33
C HIS A 186 -4.20 36.00 8.20
N LEU A 187 -4.43 34.93 7.41
CA LEU A 187 -5.47 34.90 6.38
C LEU A 187 -6.87 34.99 6.99
N PHE A 188 -7.06 34.28 8.09
CA PHE A 188 -8.38 34.00 8.65
C PHE A 188 -8.87 35.06 9.66
N ARG A 189 -8.25 36.23 9.69
CA ARG A 189 -8.81 37.46 10.27
C ARG A 189 -9.84 38.10 9.34
N SER A 190 -9.83 37.75 8.06
CA SER A 190 -10.77 38.23 7.04
C SER A 190 -12.13 37.54 7.20
N LYS A 191 -13.22 38.24 6.89
CA LYS A 191 -14.57 37.65 6.81
C LYS A 191 -14.68 36.59 5.69
N PHE A 192 -13.96 36.79 4.60
CA PHE A 192 -13.95 35.93 3.43
C PHE A 192 -12.54 35.50 3.07
N SER A 193 -12.40 34.32 2.51
CA SER A 193 -11.10 33.83 1.98
C SER A 193 -11.31 33.10 0.66
N ILE A 194 -10.47 33.35 -0.32
CA ILE A 194 -10.46 32.62 -1.57
C ILE A 194 -9.75 31.28 -1.33
N ILE A 195 -10.51 30.20 -1.46
CA ILE A 195 -10.05 28.83 -1.21
C ILE A 195 -10.12 28.04 -2.51
N ILE A 196 -8.96 27.59 -2.99
CA ILE A 196 -8.83 26.84 -4.24
C ILE A 196 -8.06 25.57 -3.98
N GLU A 197 -8.67 24.42 -4.23
CA GLU A 197 -7.97 23.14 -4.19
C GLU A 197 -6.97 23.01 -5.34
N SER A 198 -6.11 22.01 -5.31
CA SER A 198 -5.15 21.77 -6.39
C SER A 198 -5.81 21.23 -7.64
N THR A 199 -6.94 20.54 -7.46
CA THR A 199 -7.75 19.94 -8.52
C THR A 199 -9.24 20.00 -8.17
N LYS A 200 -10.11 19.81 -9.16
CA LYS A 200 -11.55 19.70 -9.00
C LYS A 200 -11.94 18.22 -9.15
N GLU A 201 -12.18 17.57 -8.01
CA GLU A 201 -12.49 16.14 -7.96
C GLU A 201 -13.46 15.82 -6.82
N GLU A 202 -14.33 14.85 -7.03
CA GLU A 202 -15.29 14.40 -6.01
C GLU A 202 -14.57 13.89 -4.77
N ASN A 203 -15.15 14.12 -3.61
CA ASN A 203 -14.63 13.73 -2.30
C ASN A 203 -13.28 14.33 -1.92
N TYR A 204 -12.77 15.28 -2.72
CA TYR A 204 -11.45 15.88 -2.50
C TYR A 204 -11.54 17.30 -1.97
N PHE A 205 -11.39 17.44 -0.68
CA PHE A 205 -11.18 18.71 0.02
C PHE A 205 -10.06 18.54 1.05
N THR A 206 -9.34 19.62 1.31
CA THR A 206 -8.11 19.55 2.10
C THR A 206 -8.11 20.55 3.26
N GLU A 207 -6.97 20.69 3.91
CA GLU A 207 -6.74 21.68 4.95
C GLU A 207 -7.09 23.11 4.51
N LYS A 208 -7.09 23.42 3.23
CA LYS A 208 -7.40 24.77 2.73
C LYS A 208 -8.82 25.16 3.06
N LEU A 209 -9.77 24.25 2.81
CA LEU A 209 -11.16 24.47 3.15
C LEU A 209 -11.37 24.37 4.66
N CYS A 210 -10.84 23.33 5.30
CA CYS A 210 -11.01 23.12 6.74
C CYS A 210 -10.46 24.30 7.56
N ASP A 211 -9.31 24.87 7.19
CA ASP A 211 -8.72 26.02 7.86
C ASP A 211 -9.68 27.23 7.85
N ALA A 212 -10.38 27.49 6.72
CA ALA A 212 -11.36 28.54 6.63
C ALA A 212 -12.59 28.26 7.52
N LEU A 213 -13.13 27.04 7.46
CA LEU A 213 -14.33 26.65 8.22
C LEU A 213 -14.07 26.66 9.74
N LEU A 214 -12.91 26.13 10.19
CA LEU A 214 -12.52 26.12 11.60
C LEU A 214 -12.32 27.53 12.19
N THR A 215 -12.10 28.50 11.34
CA THR A 215 -11.93 29.89 11.76
C THR A 215 -13.17 30.77 11.51
N LYS A 216 -14.28 30.14 11.12
CA LYS A 216 -15.53 30.84 10.75
C LYS A 216 -15.31 31.92 9.68
N THR A 217 -14.40 31.66 8.74
CA THR A 217 -14.18 32.50 7.57
C THR A 217 -14.97 31.90 6.41
N ILE A 218 -15.77 32.72 5.72
CA ILE A 218 -16.59 32.24 4.59
C ILE A 218 -15.66 31.97 3.40
N PRO A 219 -15.60 30.70 2.92
CA PRO A 219 -14.81 30.39 1.74
C PRO A 219 -15.51 30.83 0.45
N ILE A 220 -14.76 31.53 -0.41
CA ILE A 220 -15.07 31.66 -1.83
C ILE A 220 -14.35 30.49 -2.50
N TYR A 221 -15.09 29.42 -2.76
CA TYR A 221 -14.55 28.08 -2.94
C TYR A 221 -14.56 27.59 -4.39
N TRP A 222 -13.44 27.02 -4.80
CA TRP A 222 -13.30 26.22 -6.00
C TRP A 222 -12.57 24.91 -5.66
N GLY A 223 -13.22 23.77 -5.93
CA GLY A 223 -12.62 22.46 -5.62
C GLY A 223 -13.64 21.34 -5.77
N CYS A 224 -13.91 20.60 -4.71
CA CYS A 224 -14.75 19.41 -4.66
C CYS A 224 -16.15 19.64 -5.23
N PRO A 225 -16.56 18.93 -6.32
CA PRO A 225 -17.87 19.13 -6.94
C PRO A 225 -19.05 18.76 -6.06
N ASN A 226 -18.89 17.68 -5.27
CA ASN A 226 -19.91 17.18 -4.34
C ASN A 226 -19.75 17.71 -2.92
N ILE A 227 -19.19 18.92 -2.75
CA ILE A 227 -18.92 19.50 -1.41
C ILE A 227 -20.16 19.64 -0.54
N SER A 228 -21.36 19.73 -1.14
CA SER A 228 -22.64 19.78 -0.45
C SER A 228 -22.98 18.51 0.33
N GLU A 229 -22.31 17.39 0.06
CA GLU A 229 -22.46 16.16 0.82
C GLU A 229 -21.70 16.21 2.16
N PHE A 230 -20.76 17.14 2.31
CA PHE A 230 -19.89 17.28 3.46
C PHE A 230 -20.20 18.52 4.29
N PHE A 231 -20.59 19.61 3.64
CA PHE A 231 -20.77 20.91 4.28
C PHE A 231 -21.99 21.65 3.72
N ASN A 232 -22.58 22.51 4.55
CA ASN A 232 -23.70 23.36 4.13
C ASN A 232 -23.18 24.48 3.19
N THR A 233 -23.56 24.39 1.92
CA THR A 233 -23.12 25.35 0.89
C THR A 233 -23.70 26.76 1.04
N ASP A 234 -24.77 26.95 1.85
CA ASP A 234 -25.27 28.29 2.18
C ASP A 234 -24.30 29.07 3.09
N GLY A 235 -23.34 28.37 3.73
CA GLY A 235 -22.21 28.96 4.47
C GLY A 235 -20.97 29.22 3.62
N MET A 236 -21.04 29.11 2.28
CA MET A 236 -19.95 29.26 1.33
C MET A 236 -20.38 30.07 0.10
N ILE A 237 -19.41 30.47 -0.73
CA ILE A 237 -19.67 31.00 -2.08
C ILE A 237 -18.94 30.06 -3.06
N ILE A 238 -19.69 29.20 -3.73
CA ILE A 238 -19.11 28.25 -4.69
C ILE A 238 -18.91 28.96 -6.03
N CYS A 239 -17.75 28.78 -6.65
CA CYS A 239 -17.37 29.36 -7.93
C CYS A 239 -16.79 28.28 -8.85
N GLU A 240 -17.04 28.46 -10.17
CA GLU A 240 -16.63 27.50 -11.19
C GLU A 240 -15.37 27.92 -11.96
N SER A 241 -14.97 29.20 -11.87
CA SER A 241 -13.81 29.74 -12.60
C SER A 241 -13.12 30.89 -11.86
N ALA A 242 -11.90 31.21 -12.32
CA ALA A 242 -11.15 32.38 -11.83
C ALA A 242 -11.92 33.69 -12.08
N GLU A 243 -12.56 33.83 -13.23
CA GLU A 243 -13.35 35.02 -13.61
C GLU A 243 -14.53 35.21 -12.68
N GLU A 244 -15.20 34.12 -12.31
CA GLU A 244 -16.30 34.15 -11.38
C GLU A 244 -15.84 34.56 -9.97
N ILE A 245 -14.72 34.00 -9.48
CA ILE A 245 -14.11 34.38 -8.21
C ILE A 245 -13.78 35.87 -8.19
N ILE A 246 -13.14 36.37 -9.25
CA ILE A 246 -12.79 37.80 -9.38
C ILE A 246 -14.07 38.67 -9.38
N LYS A 247 -15.10 38.26 -10.12
CA LYS A 247 -16.39 38.97 -10.16
C LYS A 247 -17.07 39.00 -8.81
N VAL A 248 -17.07 37.88 -8.08
CA VAL A 248 -17.61 37.79 -6.71
C VAL A 248 -16.83 38.75 -5.79
N CYS A 249 -15.52 38.65 -5.75
CA CYS A 249 -14.66 39.46 -4.89
C CYS A 249 -14.78 40.98 -5.19
N LYS A 250 -14.96 41.35 -6.47
CA LYS A 250 -15.13 42.75 -6.89
C LYS A 250 -16.41 43.38 -6.37
N ASN A 251 -17.45 42.57 -6.22
CA ASN A 251 -18.79 43.00 -5.81
C ASN A 251 -19.18 42.49 -4.41
N LEU A 252 -18.18 42.09 -3.60
CA LEU A 252 -18.44 41.44 -2.32
C LEU A 252 -19.08 42.39 -1.32
N ASP A 253 -20.25 42.00 -0.83
CA ASP A 253 -20.96 42.67 0.24
C ASP A 253 -20.59 42.01 1.59
N TYR A 254 -19.77 42.68 2.36
CA TYR A 254 -19.29 42.17 3.66
C TYR A 254 -20.37 42.05 4.73
N SER A 255 -21.55 42.72 4.54
CA SER A 255 -22.67 42.57 5.45
C SER A 255 -23.32 41.20 5.38
N LYS A 256 -23.13 40.47 4.26
CA LYS A 256 -23.62 39.10 4.10
C LYS A 256 -22.99 38.13 5.10
N TYR A 257 -21.79 38.44 5.63
CA TYR A 257 -21.16 37.63 6.65
C TYR A 257 -22.10 37.34 7.81
N GLU A 258 -22.76 38.35 8.34
CA GLU A 258 -23.67 38.21 9.48
C GLU A 258 -24.93 37.38 9.13
N SER A 259 -25.41 37.50 7.91
CA SER A 259 -26.59 36.71 7.46
C SER A 259 -26.28 35.25 7.19
N MET A 260 -25.00 34.90 7.00
CA MET A 260 -24.51 33.53 6.76
C MET A 260 -24.03 32.83 8.02
N LEU A 261 -23.96 33.51 9.17
CA LEU A 261 -23.32 32.99 10.40
C LEU A 261 -23.93 31.69 10.92
N GLU A 262 -25.25 31.46 10.72
CA GLU A 262 -25.87 30.19 11.11
C GLU A 262 -25.23 29.02 10.37
N HIS A 263 -25.16 29.09 9.05
CA HIS A 263 -24.56 28.06 8.21
C HIS A 263 -23.03 27.97 8.37
N VAL A 264 -22.35 29.09 8.66
CA VAL A 264 -20.92 29.12 9.00
C VAL A 264 -20.67 28.36 10.31
N ASN A 265 -21.54 28.47 11.31
CA ASN A 265 -21.44 27.75 12.56
C ASN A 265 -21.70 26.24 12.37
N GLU A 266 -22.66 25.86 11.53
CA GLU A 266 -22.89 24.46 11.13
C GLU A 266 -21.62 23.87 10.50
N ASN A 267 -21.03 24.57 9.54
CA ASN A 267 -19.79 24.16 8.87
C ASN A 267 -18.59 24.08 9.82
N PHE A 268 -18.51 24.99 10.80
CA PHE A 268 -17.48 24.92 11.83
C PHE A 268 -17.58 23.62 12.65
N GLU A 269 -18.79 23.26 13.11
CA GLU A 269 -18.99 22.03 13.86
C GLU A 269 -18.73 20.78 13.01
N GLU A 270 -19.10 20.82 11.73
CA GLU A 270 -18.84 19.73 10.81
C GLU A 270 -17.35 19.57 10.52
N ALA A 271 -16.63 20.68 10.29
CA ALA A 271 -15.19 20.66 10.01
C ALA A 271 -14.36 20.07 11.17
N LYS A 272 -14.82 20.23 12.41
CA LYS A 272 -14.16 19.64 13.59
C LYS A 272 -14.09 18.10 13.52
N LYS A 273 -15.06 17.44 12.87
CA LYS A 273 -15.06 15.97 12.71
C LYS A 273 -13.89 15.48 11.84
N TYR A 274 -13.48 16.29 10.88
CA TYR A 274 -12.34 15.99 10.00
C TYR A 274 -11.01 16.43 10.63
N CYS A 275 -11.06 17.37 11.55
CA CYS A 275 -9.89 17.98 12.19
C CYS A 275 -9.67 17.45 13.61
N VAL A 276 -9.63 16.14 13.74
CA VAL A 276 -9.08 15.38 14.86
C VAL A 276 -7.75 14.72 14.43
N PRO A 277 -6.88 14.32 15.37
CA PRO A 277 -5.62 13.68 15.00
C PRO A 277 -5.81 12.51 14.02
N LEU A 278 -5.07 12.52 12.92
CA LEU A 278 -5.20 11.47 11.88
C LEU A 278 -4.95 10.07 12.46
N THR A 279 -4.03 9.99 13.42
CA THR A 279 -3.78 8.77 14.22
C THR A 279 -5.07 8.21 14.84
N GLU A 280 -5.83 9.06 15.50
CA GLU A 280 -7.09 8.69 16.17
C GLU A 280 -8.18 8.31 15.15
N ARG A 281 -8.29 9.05 14.05
CA ARG A 281 -9.25 8.76 12.98
C ARG A 281 -8.98 7.40 12.35
N ILE A 282 -7.72 7.12 12.00
CA ILE A 282 -7.32 5.82 11.42
C ILE A 282 -7.56 4.69 12.41
N GLU A 283 -7.15 4.84 13.68
CA GLU A 283 -7.37 3.84 14.71
C GLU A 283 -8.85 3.53 14.90
N THR A 284 -9.67 4.57 15.00
CA THR A 284 -11.14 4.44 15.16
C THR A 284 -11.74 3.68 13.98
N GLU A 285 -11.33 4.02 12.77
CA GLU A 285 -11.87 3.38 11.56
C GLU A 285 -11.42 1.93 11.43
N ILE A 286 -10.16 1.63 11.75
CA ILE A 286 -9.67 0.25 11.81
C ILE A 286 -10.48 -0.55 12.82
N LYS A 287 -10.65 -0.04 14.05
CA LYS A 287 -11.42 -0.73 15.10
C LYS A 287 -12.88 -0.95 14.73
N ARG A 288 -13.49 0.00 14.00
CA ARG A 288 -14.88 -0.10 13.55
C ARG A 288 -15.12 -1.25 12.56
N VAL A 289 -14.16 -1.49 11.67
CA VAL A 289 -14.31 -2.48 10.58
C VAL A 289 -13.51 -3.76 10.83
N MET A 290 -12.51 -3.72 11.70
CA MET A 290 -11.65 -4.85 11.99
C MET A 290 -12.47 -6.01 12.59
N LYS A 291 -12.48 -7.13 11.86
CA LYS A 291 -13.00 -8.39 12.39
C LYS A 291 -11.83 -9.22 12.89
N PRO A 292 -12.00 -9.96 14.01
CA PRO A 292 -10.99 -10.92 14.41
C PRO A 292 -10.69 -11.85 13.23
N LYS A 293 -9.42 -11.96 12.82
CA LYS A 293 -9.04 -12.98 11.85
C LYS A 293 -9.26 -14.33 12.51
N ASN A 294 -10.27 -15.05 12.06
CA ASN A 294 -10.35 -16.47 12.36
C ASN A 294 -9.09 -17.10 11.78
N LYS A 295 -8.31 -17.77 12.61
CA LYS A 295 -7.12 -18.50 12.19
C LYS A 295 -7.55 -19.51 11.13
N LYS A 296 -7.46 -19.18 9.83
CA LYS A 296 -7.65 -20.13 8.76
C LYS A 296 -6.45 -21.08 8.77
N ASP A 297 -6.71 -22.35 8.62
CA ASP A 297 -5.64 -23.34 8.46
C ASP A 297 -4.78 -22.98 7.25
N ILE A 298 -3.53 -22.68 7.48
CA ILE A 298 -2.57 -22.53 6.38
C ILE A 298 -2.42 -23.88 5.70
N LEU A 299 -2.69 -23.91 4.42
CA LEU A 299 -2.62 -25.14 3.64
C LEU A 299 -1.22 -25.40 3.08
N LEU A 300 -0.52 -24.34 2.65
CA LEU A 300 0.79 -24.43 2.02
C LEU A 300 1.74 -23.36 2.54
N SER A 301 2.94 -23.78 2.96
CA SER A 301 4.08 -22.89 3.24
C SER A 301 5.06 -22.94 2.08
N ILE A 302 5.43 -21.79 1.54
CA ILE A 302 6.49 -21.65 0.55
C ILE A 302 7.75 -21.10 1.21
N GLY A 303 8.81 -21.88 1.19
CA GLY A 303 10.13 -21.45 1.62
C GLY A 303 10.89 -20.77 0.48
N ILE A 304 11.45 -19.60 0.72
CA ILE A 304 12.34 -18.91 -0.23
C ILE A 304 13.64 -18.61 0.47
N LEU A 305 14.74 -19.11 -0.10
CA LEU A 305 16.09 -18.80 0.34
C LEU A 305 16.66 -17.70 -0.55
N THR A 306 17.22 -16.67 0.05
CA THR A 306 17.87 -15.60 -0.71
C THR A 306 19.09 -15.06 0.04
N LEU A 307 19.86 -14.19 -0.61
CA LEU A 307 21.02 -13.52 -0.04
C LEU A 307 20.88 -12.00 -0.19
N ASN A 308 21.57 -11.27 0.69
CA ASN A 308 21.76 -9.84 0.45
C ASN A 308 22.52 -9.65 -0.88
N GLY A 309 22.05 -8.71 -1.71
CA GLY A 309 22.58 -8.48 -3.05
C GLY A 309 21.87 -9.25 -4.18
N ARG A 310 20.88 -10.11 -3.86
CA ARG A 310 20.03 -10.81 -4.83
C ARG A 310 18.61 -10.24 -4.93
N GLU A 311 18.43 -9.01 -4.49
CA GLU A 311 17.11 -8.35 -4.44
C GLU A 311 16.34 -8.38 -5.77
N ASN A 312 17.04 -8.24 -6.89
CA ASN A 312 16.41 -8.27 -8.22
C ASN A 312 15.75 -9.61 -8.53
N TYR A 313 16.40 -10.73 -8.20
CA TYR A 313 15.85 -12.07 -8.40
C TYR A 313 14.69 -12.32 -7.44
N PHE A 314 14.91 -12.04 -6.16
CA PHE A 314 13.91 -12.17 -5.12
C PHE A 314 12.64 -11.35 -5.44
N ASN A 315 12.79 -10.07 -5.81
CA ASN A 315 11.66 -9.21 -6.14
C ASN A 315 10.89 -9.69 -7.37
N ARG A 316 11.62 -10.15 -8.41
CA ARG A 316 11.02 -10.76 -9.59
C ARG A 316 10.17 -11.99 -9.23
N LEU A 317 10.73 -12.94 -8.47
CA LEU A 317 10.01 -14.12 -8.02
C LEU A 317 8.79 -13.73 -7.16
N MET A 318 8.96 -12.83 -6.19
CA MET A 318 7.88 -12.38 -5.32
C MET A 318 6.74 -11.74 -6.11
N HIS A 319 7.05 -10.97 -7.16
CA HIS A 319 6.03 -10.42 -8.06
C HIS A 319 5.22 -11.54 -8.73
N HIS A 320 5.87 -12.56 -9.28
CA HIS A 320 5.18 -13.69 -9.92
C HIS A 320 4.36 -14.51 -8.92
N ILE A 321 4.91 -14.81 -7.74
CA ILE A 321 4.18 -15.51 -6.69
C ILE A 321 2.89 -14.77 -6.33
N LYS A 322 2.97 -13.45 -6.15
CA LYS A 322 1.83 -12.62 -5.78
C LYS A 322 0.71 -12.64 -6.81
N LEU A 323 1.07 -12.55 -8.09
CA LEU A 323 0.11 -12.64 -9.17
C LEU A 323 -0.58 -14.01 -9.22
N ALA A 324 0.20 -15.08 -9.13
CA ALA A 324 -0.31 -16.45 -9.22
C ALA A 324 -1.05 -16.90 -7.96
N ALA A 325 -0.66 -16.40 -6.77
CA ALA A 325 -1.22 -16.82 -5.49
C ALA A 325 -2.41 -15.99 -5.02
N ASN A 326 -2.82 -14.98 -5.76
CA ASN A 326 -3.75 -13.94 -5.35
C ASN A 326 -4.98 -14.44 -4.59
N LYS A 327 -5.71 -15.41 -5.15
CA LYS A 327 -6.93 -15.98 -4.54
C LYS A 327 -6.67 -16.89 -3.33
N TRP A 328 -5.41 -17.29 -3.10
CA TRP A 328 -4.99 -18.22 -2.05
C TRP A 328 -4.31 -17.53 -0.85
N ALA A 329 -4.22 -16.21 -0.86
CA ALA A 329 -3.44 -15.42 0.10
C ALA A 329 -3.76 -15.71 1.58
N GLU A 330 -5.00 -16.14 1.89
CA GLU A 330 -5.41 -16.47 3.27
C GLU A 330 -5.03 -17.91 3.71
N GLN A 331 -4.65 -18.78 2.77
CA GLN A 331 -4.33 -20.19 3.02
C GLN A 331 -2.89 -20.55 2.65
N LEU A 332 -2.12 -19.54 2.21
CA LEU A 332 -0.73 -19.62 1.81
C LEU A 332 0.12 -18.75 2.73
N GLU A 333 1.27 -19.24 3.15
CA GLU A 333 2.31 -18.40 3.77
C GLU A 333 3.61 -18.49 3.00
N ILE A 334 4.40 -17.41 3.05
CA ILE A 334 5.75 -17.35 2.50
C ILE A 334 6.72 -17.16 3.65
N VAL A 335 7.68 -18.06 3.78
CA VAL A 335 8.73 -18.02 4.80
C VAL A 335 10.05 -17.74 4.11
N VAL A 336 10.66 -16.59 4.38
CA VAL A 336 11.92 -16.17 3.73
C VAL A 336 13.09 -16.34 4.69
N ALA A 337 14.12 -17.08 4.26
CA ALA A 337 15.40 -17.15 4.95
C ALA A 337 16.44 -16.35 4.16
N LYS A 338 16.84 -15.18 4.67
CA LYS A 338 17.78 -14.26 4.04
C LYS A 338 18.99 -14.03 4.94
N ASP A 339 20.20 -14.10 4.38
CA ASP A 339 21.46 -13.87 5.09
C ASP A 339 22.55 -13.37 4.12
N ASN A 340 23.83 -13.33 4.60
CA ASN A 340 25.02 -13.05 3.79
C ASN A 340 25.94 -14.29 3.70
N LYS A 341 25.37 -15.50 3.56
CA LYS A 341 26.08 -16.79 3.57
C LYS A 341 26.62 -17.19 4.96
N GLU A 342 26.02 -16.67 6.03
CA GLU A 342 26.39 -17.08 7.40
C GLU A 342 25.95 -18.51 7.70
N ALA A 343 24.77 -18.92 7.18
CA ALA A 343 24.24 -20.27 7.35
C ALA A 343 24.36 -21.09 6.05
N SER A 344 24.49 -22.40 6.18
CA SER A 344 24.43 -23.30 5.03
C SER A 344 23.01 -23.32 4.42
N VAL A 345 22.89 -23.70 3.15
CA VAL A 345 21.58 -23.80 2.46
C VAL A 345 20.66 -24.78 3.21
N GLY A 346 21.18 -25.93 3.65
CA GLY A 346 20.40 -26.89 4.43
C GLY A 346 19.94 -26.34 5.79
N ALA A 347 20.78 -25.55 6.48
CA ALA A 347 20.39 -24.88 7.73
C ALA A 347 19.26 -23.87 7.49
N LYS A 348 19.32 -23.06 6.43
CA LYS A 348 18.25 -22.13 6.05
C LYS A 348 16.95 -22.86 5.69
N ARG A 349 17.01 -23.99 4.96
CA ARG A 349 15.82 -24.81 4.71
C ARG A 349 15.22 -25.35 6.01
N ASN A 350 16.05 -25.77 6.96
CA ASN A 350 15.57 -26.20 8.28
C ASN A 350 14.92 -25.05 9.06
N GLN A 351 15.49 -23.85 9.01
CA GLN A 351 14.89 -22.66 9.61
C GLN A 351 13.48 -22.39 9.03
N VAL A 352 13.31 -22.51 7.71
CA VAL A 352 12.00 -22.42 7.07
C VAL A 352 11.06 -23.52 7.56
N LEU A 353 11.52 -24.77 7.63
CA LEU A 353 10.69 -25.89 8.14
C LEU A 353 10.20 -25.63 9.58
N ASP A 354 11.05 -25.04 10.43
CA ASP A 354 10.69 -24.75 11.83
C ASP A 354 9.62 -23.64 11.94
N GLN A 355 9.61 -22.70 11.00
CA GLN A 355 8.65 -21.59 10.95
C GLN A 355 7.35 -21.92 10.20
N ALA A 356 7.39 -22.90 9.28
CA ALA A 356 6.25 -23.25 8.41
C ALA A 356 5.01 -23.69 9.21
N ASN A 357 3.87 -23.06 8.99
CA ASN A 357 2.58 -23.42 9.64
C ASN A 357 1.64 -24.18 8.70
N GLY A 358 1.96 -24.26 7.41
CA GLY A 358 1.17 -24.95 6.39
C GLY A 358 1.08 -26.47 6.61
N LYS A 359 -0.01 -27.07 6.20
CA LYS A 359 -0.16 -28.53 6.16
C LYS A 359 0.90 -29.17 5.27
N PHE A 360 1.24 -28.48 4.17
CA PHE A 360 2.30 -28.82 3.23
C PHE A 360 3.36 -27.73 3.20
N VAL A 361 4.59 -28.10 2.85
CA VAL A 361 5.71 -27.18 2.64
C VAL A 361 6.48 -27.55 1.39
N CYS A 362 6.89 -26.56 0.61
CA CYS A 362 7.83 -26.68 -0.50
C CYS A 362 8.70 -25.43 -0.59
N PHE A 363 9.67 -25.44 -1.50
CA PHE A 363 10.58 -24.33 -1.71
C PHE A 363 10.50 -23.88 -3.18
N ILE A 364 10.76 -22.60 -3.38
CA ILE A 364 10.98 -21.98 -4.69
C ILE A 364 12.29 -21.23 -4.58
N ASP A 365 13.26 -21.52 -5.44
CA ASP A 365 14.54 -20.85 -5.44
C ASP A 365 14.41 -19.45 -6.05
N ASP A 366 15.14 -18.45 -5.52
CA ASP A 366 14.93 -17.03 -5.82
C ASP A 366 15.24 -16.62 -7.27
N ASP A 367 16.03 -17.44 -8.00
CA ASP A 367 16.37 -17.25 -9.40
C ASP A 367 15.46 -18.00 -10.39
N ASP A 368 14.56 -18.82 -9.91
CA ASP A 368 13.64 -19.62 -10.71
C ASP A 368 12.28 -18.92 -10.96
N MET A 369 11.40 -19.60 -11.68
CA MET A 369 10.04 -19.12 -12.02
C MET A 369 9.00 -20.23 -11.86
N ILE A 370 7.74 -19.81 -11.70
CA ILE A 370 6.59 -20.71 -11.63
C ILE A 370 5.59 -20.38 -12.73
N SER A 371 4.76 -21.36 -13.14
CA SER A 371 3.64 -21.10 -14.06
C SER A 371 2.54 -20.27 -13.40
N ALA A 372 1.69 -19.66 -14.20
CA ALA A 372 0.54 -18.90 -13.70
C ALA A 372 -0.43 -19.79 -12.91
N GLU A 373 -0.53 -21.07 -13.27
CA GLU A 373 -1.43 -22.06 -12.67
C GLU A 373 -0.82 -22.78 -11.45
N TYR A 374 0.44 -22.50 -11.10
CA TYR A 374 1.18 -23.21 -10.04
C TYR A 374 0.37 -23.36 -8.75
N PHE A 375 -0.10 -22.24 -8.21
CA PHE A 375 -0.84 -22.25 -6.95
C PHE A 375 -2.23 -22.84 -7.11
N ASP A 376 -2.89 -22.63 -8.25
CA ASP A 376 -4.22 -23.18 -8.50
C ASP A 376 -4.21 -24.70 -8.50
N ASP A 377 -3.30 -25.30 -9.21
CA ASP A 377 -3.21 -26.76 -9.32
C ASP A 377 -2.76 -27.39 -7.99
N ILE A 378 -1.80 -26.79 -7.28
CA ILE A 378 -1.32 -27.29 -5.98
C ILE A 378 -2.38 -27.13 -4.90
N MET A 379 -2.97 -25.94 -4.74
CA MET A 379 -3.94 -25.67 -3.69
C MET A 379 -5.23 -26.47 -3.89
N ASN A 380 -5.71 -26.60 -5.15
CA ASN A 380 -6.85 -27.45 -5.45
C ASN A 380 -6.55 -28.92 -5.09
N SER A 381 -5.33 -29.40 -5.38
CA SER A 381 -4.92 -30.77 -5.01
C SER A 381 -4.92 -30.98 -3.48
N ILE A 382 -4.47 -29.97 -2.72
CA ILE A 382 -4.50 -30.01 -1.24
C ILE A 382 -5.95 -30.01 -0.74
N ILE A 383 -6.81 -29.17 -1.31
CA ILE A 383 -8.23 -29.06 -0.88
C ILE A 383 -8.99 -30.35 -1.21
N GLU A 384 -8.79 -30.93 -2.40
CA GLU A 384 -9.49 -32.11 -2.83
C GLU A 384 -9.07 -33.36 -2.04
N HIS A 385 -7.78 -33.52 -1.80
CA HIS A 385 -7.24 -34.75 -1.22
C HIS A 385 -6.86 -34.63 0.26
N GLY A 386 -6.51 -33.41 0.74
CA GLY A 386 -6.26 -33.07 2.15
C GLY A 386 -5.28 -34.04 2.83
N ASP A 387 -5.70 -34.60 3.95
CA ASP A 387 -4.87 -35.51 4.74
C ASP A 387 -4.62 -36.88 4.09
N LYS A 388 -5.24 -37.16 2.93
CA LYS A 388 -5.10 -38.47 2.23
C LYS A 388 -3.81 -38.58 1.41
N ILE A 389 -3.13 -37.44 1.12
CA ILE A 389 -1.89 -37.41 0.36
C ILE A 389 -0.72 -36.94 1.23
N ASP A 390 0.48 -37.41 0.95
CA ASP A 390 1.71 -37.04 1.65
C ASP A 390 2.58 -36.09 0.83
N VAL A 391 2.42 -36.11 -0.50
CA VAL A 391 3.22 -35.30 -1.43
C VAL A 391 2.41 -35.00 -2.71
N ILE A 392 2.76 -33.89 -3.37
CA ILE A 392 2.27 -33.53 -4.70
C ILE A 392 3.43 -33.58 -5.68
N GLY A 393 3.33 -34.48 -6.66
CA GLY A 393 4.25 -34.59 -7.79
C GLY A 393 3.82 -33.70 -8.94
N PHE A 394 4.76 -33.22 -9.74
CA PHE A 394 4.48 -32.40 -10.92
C PHE A 394 5.67 -32.40 -11.91
N ASP A 395 5.42 -31.84 -13.11
CA ASP A 395 6.44 -31.64 -14.13
C ASP A 395 7.03 -30.22 -14.05
N GLY A 396 8.27 -30.10 -14.49
CA GLY A 396 8.92 -28.79 -14.68
C GLY A 396 9.77 -28.77 -15.94
N LEU A 397 10.19 -27.56 -16.30
CA LEU A 397 10.99 -27.31 -17.49
C LEU A 397 12.34 -26.72 -17.07
N TYR A 398 13.41 -27.31 -17.58
CA TYR A 398 14.77 -26.87 -17.32
C TYR A 398 15.27 -26.01 -18.49
N TYR A 399 15.78 -24.84 -18.18
CA TYR A 399 16.36 -23.90 -19.14
C TYR A 399 17.86 -23.80 -18.96
N VAL A 400 18.57 -23.67 -20.06
CA VAL A 400 19.98 -23.28 -20.12
C VAL A 400 20.06 -22.05 -21.00
N ASP A 401 20.56 -20.94 -20.43
CA ASP A 401 20.67 -19.65 -21.12
C ASP A 401 19.38 -19.29 -21.87
N GLU A 402 18.28 -19.25 -21.12
CA GLU A 402 16.91 -18.92 -21.59
C GLU A 402 16.30 -19.92 -22.61
N LYS A 403 16.98 -21.02 -22.95
CA LYS A 403 16.46 -22.02 -23.88
C LYS A 403 15.95 -23.25 -23.12
N PRO A 404 14.72 -23.70 -23.36
CA PRO A 404 14.21 -24.93 -22.78
C PRO A 404 15.01 -26.12 -23.33
N THR A 405 15.52 -26.97 -22.45
CA THR A 405 16.41 -28.08 -22.80
C THR A 405 15.88 -29.42 -22.37
N MET A 406 15.12 -29.50 -21.29
CA MET A 406 14.73 -30.78 -20.71
C MET A 406 13.47 -30.61 -19.87
N ILE A 407 12.57 -31.61 -19.92
CA ILE A 407 11.48 -31.73 -18.96
C ILE A 407 11.96 -32.59 -17.79
N PHE A 408 11.71 -32.14 -16.56
CA PHE A 408 11.85 -32.98 -15.40
C PHE A 408 10.49 -33.31 -14.80
N LYS A 409 10.36 -34.54 -14.30
CA LYS A 409 9.14 -35.05 -13.68
C LYS A 409 9.47 -35.52 -12.28
N HIS A 410 8.84 -34.95 -11.26
CA HIS A 410 9.06 -35.31 -9.86
C HIS A 410 7.89 -36.13 -9.31
N SER A 411 8.15 -37.34 -8.83
CA SER A 411 7.17 -38.18 -8.19
C SER A 411 7.79 -39.08 -7.12
N SER A 412 6.99 -39.42 -6.12
CA SER A 412 7.37 -40.41 -5.09
C SER A 412 7.59 -41.80 -5.65
N LYS A 413 7.08 -42.06 -6.88
CA LYS A 413 7.15 -43.34 -7.57
C LYS A 413 8.36 -43.46 -8.48
N PHE A 414 9.08 -42.36 -8.73
CA PHE A 414 10.19 -42.39 -9.66
C PHE A 414 11.52 -42.62 -8.94
N ASN A 415 12.42 -43.30 -9.65
CA ASN A 415 13.85 -43.25 -9.39
C ASN A 415 14.51 -42.27 -10.37
N ASP A 416 15.73 -41.87 -10.07
CA ASP A 416 16.44 -40.92 -10.92
C ASP A 416 16.94 -41.62 -12.20
N TYR A 417 16.29 -41.32 -13.35
CA TYR A 417 16.72 -41.79 -14.66
C TYR A 417 16.28 -40.80 -15.76
N ARG A 418 16.89 -40.91 -16.93
CA ARG A 418 16.60 -40.11 -18.11
C ARG A 418 16.16 -40.97 -19.27
N THR A 419 15.29 -40.40 -20.10
CA THR A 419 14.85 -40.98 -21.36
C THR A 419 14.69 -39.89 -22.43
N ILE A 420 14.49 -40.31 -23.67
CA ILE A 420 14.11 -39.41 -24.76
C ILE A 420 12.69 -39.75 -25.17
N GLU A 421 11.78 -38.79 -25.11
CA GLU A 421 10.39 -38.90 -25.47
C GLU A 421 10.06 -37.85 -26.52
N ASN A 422 9.67 -38.24 -27.74
CA ASN A 422 9.37 -37.34 -28.84
C ASN A 422 10.49 -36.30 -29.09
N ASP A 423 11.74 -36.75 -29.12
CA ASP A 423 12.96 -35.92 -29.28
C ASP A 423 13.22 -34.93 -28.15
N ILE A 424 12.54 -35.04 -27.01
CA ILE A 424 12.74 -34.22 -25.81
C ILE A 424 13.40 -35.07 -24.74
N ILE A 425 14.41 -34.55 -24.09
CA ILE A 425 15.03 -35.19 -22.91
C ILE A 425 14.05 -35.07 -21.74
N VAL A 426 13.68 -36.19 -21.15
CA VAL A 426 12.83 -36.25 -19.95
C VAL A 426 13.60 -36.88 -18.82
N GLN A 427 13.72 -36.17 -17.70
CA GLN A 427 14.35 -36.62 -16.48
C GLN A 427 13.28 -36.96 -15.43
N TYR A 428 13.19 -38.20 -15.08
CA TYR A 428 12.37 -38.69 -13.97
C TYR A 428 13.17 -38.58 -12.67
N ARG A 429 12.59 -37.97 -11.67
CA ARG A 429 13.27 -37.69 -10.38
C ARG A 429 12.37 -38.06 -9.20
N LYS A 430 13.02 -38.45 -8.11
CA LYS A 430 12.37 -38.50 -6.80
C LYS A 430 11.90 -37.11 -6.38
N CYS A 431 10.89 -37.06 -5.52
CA CYS A 431 10.48 -35.79 -4.90
C CYS A 431 11.62 -35.15 -4.12
N ASN A 432 11.75 -33.85 -4.22
CA ASN A 432 12.77 -33.04 -3.54
C ASN A 432 12.14 -31.80 -2.87
N HIS A 433 12.93 -30.78 -2.61
CA HIS A 433 12.48 -29.54 -1.97
C HIS A 433 11.42 -28.76 -2.75
N LEU A 434 11.34 -28.91 -4.08
CA LEU A 434 10.34 -28.22 -4.91
C LEU A 434 8.92 -28.77 -4.72
N ASN A 435 8.82 -30.04 -4.30
CA ASN A 435 7.52 -30.71 -4.16
C ASN A 435 6.81 -30.33 -2.85
N PRO A 436 5.51 -29.99 -2.87
CA PRO A 436 4.75 -29.86 -1.65
C PRO A 436 4.68 -31.20 -0.90
N VAL A 437 5.39 -31.29 0.21
CA VAL A 437 5.41 -32.44 1.12
C VAL A 437 4.67 -32.06 2.40
N LYS A 438 3.92 -33.01 3.01
CA LYS A 438 3.35 -32.76 4.35
C LYS A 438 4.42 -32.22 5.30
N THR A 439 4.17 -31.09 5.92
CA THR A 439 5.15 -30.41 6.79
C THR A 439 5.66 -31.32 7.91
N LYS A 440 4.81 -32.15 8.49
CA LYS A 440 5.20 -33.13 9.49
C LYS A 440 6.24 -34.15 8.97
N ILE A 441 6.15 -34.56 7.69
CA ILE A 441 7.09 -35.50 7.07
C ILE A 441 8.40 -34.76 6.77
N ALA A 442 8.33 -33.57 6.17
CA ALA A 442 9.52 -32.77 5.89
C ALA A 442 10.33 -32.49 7.17
N ARG A 443 9.65 -32.20 8.29
CA ARG A 443 10.29 -32.01 9.61
C ARG A 443 10.93 -33.25 10.20
N GLN A 444 10.45 -34.46 9.87
CA GLN A 444 11.07 -35.71 10.30
C GLN A 444 12.36 -36.00 9.54
N VAL A 445 12.38 -35.70 8.24
CA VAL A 445 13.53 -35.98 7.37
C VAL A 445 14.60 -34.91 7.50
N ARG A 446 14.21 -33.63 7.58
CA ARG A 446 15.05 -32.43 7.65
C ARG A 446 16.17 -32.40 6.59
N TYR A 447 16.84 -31.29 6.47
CA TYR A 447 18.00 -31.16 5.58
C TYR A 447 19.31 -31.34 6.39
N ASN A 448 20.32 -31.96 5.77
CA ASN A 448 21.67 -31.88 6.30
C ASN A 448 22.20 -30.45 6.12
N GLU A 449 22.91 -29.94 7.13
CA GLU A 449 23.40 -28.55 7.16
C GLU A 449 24.62 -28.34 6.29
N ILE A 450 24.50 -28.63 4.99
CA ILE A 450 25.47 -28.43 3.94
C ILE A 450 24.96 -27.44 2.90
N SER A 451 25.86 -26.81 2.14
CA SER A 451 25.50 -25.79 1.14
C SER A 451 25.38 -26.35 -0.29
N TYR A 452 25.92 -27.55 -0.55
CA TYR A 452 25.87 -28.18 -1.86
C TYR A 452 25.37 -29.61 -1.75
N GLY A 453 24.39 -29.95 -2.60
CA GLY A 453 23.80 -31.29 -2.66
C GLY A 453 22.86 -31.64 -1.51
N GLU A 454 22.44 -30.64 -0.72
CA GLU A 454 21.49 -30.78 0.37
C GLU A 454 20.10 -31.24 -0.14
N ASP A 455 19.72 -30.81 -1.35
CA ASP A 455 18.47 -31.16 -2.03
C ASP A 455 18.48 -32.62 -2.51
N SER A 456 19.59 -33.07 -3.07
CA SER A 456 19.79 -34.45 -3.53
C SER A 456 19.87 -35.43 -2.37
N ASP A 457 20.58 -35.05 -1.30
CA ASP A 457 20.64 -35.79 -0.05
C ASP A 457 19.25 -35.90 0.59
N TYR A 458 18.54 -34.77 0.73
CA TYR A 458 17.18 -34.74 1.24
C TYR A 458 16.25 -35.62 0.42
N SER A 459 16.25 -35.49 -0.91
CA SER A 459 15.46 -36.29 -1.83
C SER A 459 15.69 -37.78 -1.62
N THR A 460 16.95 -38.19 -1.48
CA THR A 460 17.34 -39.58 -1.26
C THR A 460 16.84 -40.10 0.09
N ARG A 461 17.06 -39.34 1.18
CA ARG A 461 16.59 -39.72 2.52
C ARG A 461 15.08 -39.72 2.61
N LEU A 462 14.38 -38.78 1.98
CA LEU A 462 12.93 -38.71 1.90
C LEU A 462 12.37 -39.95 1.21
N TYR A 463 12.95 -40.36 0.08
CA TYR A 463 12.56 -41.58 -0.64
C TYR A 463 12.85 -42.85 0.20
N GLN A 464 14.01 -42.96 0.81
CA GLN A 464 14.41 -44.11 1.63
C GLN A 464 13.62 -44.21 2.95
N SER A 465 13.14 -43.07 3.48
CA SER A 465 12.34 -43.06 4.70
C SER A 465 11.04 -43.82 4.60
N ASN A 466 10.56 -44.06 3.38
CA ASN A 466 9.29 -44.69 3.10
C ASN A 466 8.09 -44.01 3.80
N LEU A 467 8.18 -42.68 4.06
CA LEU A 467 7.12 -41.89 4.68
C LEU A 467 6.07 -41.42 3.65
N LEU A 468 6.46 -41.29 2.37
CA LEU A 468 5.53 -40.90 1.30
C LEU A 468 4.74 -42.11 0.85
N LYS A 469 3.54 -42.31 1.38
CA LYS A 469 2.65 -43.45 1.09
C LYS A 469 1.65 -43.13 0.01
N SER A 470 1.31 -41.85 -0.16
CA SER A 470 0.25 -41.39 -1.06
C SER A 470 0.63 -40.12 -1.76
N GLU A 471 0.33 -40.03 -3.02
CA GLU A 471 0.69 -38.93 -3.90
C GLU A 471 -0.48 -38.53 -4.80
N THR A 472 -0.64 -37.25 -5.01
CA THR A 472 -1.34 -36.69 -6.16
C THR A 472 -0.30 -36.17 -7.15
N TYR A 473 -0.46 -36.52 -8.42
CA TYR A 473 0.46 -36.11 -9.48
C TYR A 473 -0.23 -35.14 -10.44
N VAL A 474 0.28 -33.91 -10.50
CA VAL A 474 -0.15 -32.88 -11.45
C VAL A 474 0.72 -33.00 -12.70
N GLY A 475 0.18 -33.60 -13.76
CA GLY A 475 0.90 -33.82 -15.02
C GLY A 475 1.02 -32.56 -15.88
N LYS A 476 1.39 -31.42 -15.27
CA LYS A 476 1.58 -30.13 -15.93
C LYS A 476 2.94 -29.54 -15.57
N ILE A 477 3.51 -28.73 -16.47
CA ILE A 477 4.72 -27.95 -16.20
C ILE A 477 4.35 -26.81 -15.28
N LEU A 478 4.69 -26.94 -14.00
CA LEU A 478 4.40 -25.94 -12.98
C LEU A 478 5.64 -25.12 -12.58
N TYR A 479 6.83 -25.63 -12.81
CA TYR A 479 8.10 -25.02 -12.37
C TYR A 479 9.06 -24.83 -13.54
N HIS A 480 9.76 -23.69 -13.58
CA HIS A 480 10.74 -23.32 -14.57
C HIS A 480 12.09 -23.10 -13.89
N TYR A 481 12.96 -24.10 -13.99
CA TYR A 481 14.33 -24.02 -13.48
C TYR A 481 15.20 -23.26 -14.45
N LEU A 482 15.75 -22.11 -14.02
CA LEU A 482 16.51 -21.20 -14.88
C LEU A 482 18.01 -21.31 -14.60
N TYR A 483 18.73 -22.16 -15.32
CA TYR A 483 20.18 -22.25 -15.19
C TYR A 483 20.89 -21.25 -16.09
N SER A 484 21.86 -20.54 -15.52
CA SER A 484 22.82 -19.71 -16.26
C SER A 484 24.20 -19.78 -15.58
N ASP A 485 25.25 -19.88 -16.37
CA ASP A 485 26.64 -19.88 -15.86
C ASP A 485 27.00 -18.57 -15.11
N THR A 486 26.23 -17.50 -15.30
CA THR A 486 26.48 -16.18 -14.70
C THR A 486 25.65 -15.90 -13.44
N THR A 487 24.55 -16.61 -13.23
CA THR A 487 23.56 -16.28 -12.19
C THR A 487 23.36 -17.37 -11.16
N THR A 488 23.60 -18.63 -11.53
CA THR A 488 23.45 -19.79 -10.64
C THR A 488 24.69 -19.93 -9.75
N GLU A 489 24.51 -20.00 -8.44
CA GLU A 489 25.63 -20.12 -7.49
C GLU A 489 26.36 -21.44 -7.56
N THR A 490 25.75 -22.50 -8.06
CA THR A 490 26.36 -23.82 -8.27
C THR A 490 27.12 -23.85 -9.59
N GLN A 491 28.33 -23.35 -9.61
CA GLN A 491 29.23 -23.53 -10.76
C GLN A 491 29.76 -24.97 -10.81
N GLY A 492 29.46 -25.69 -11.90
CA GLY A 492 30.28 -26.87 -12.24
C GLY A 492 29.56 -28.18 -12.49
N VAL A 493 28.23 -28.27 -12.58
CA VAL A 493 27.59 -29.48 -13.10
C VAL A 493 27.22 -29.23 -14.57
N ARG A 494 28.19 -29.49 -15.47
CA ARG A 494 27.87 -29.68 -16.89
C ARG A 494 27.00 -30.93 -17.02
N ILE A 495 25.82 -30.78 -17.57
CA ILE A 495 24.86 -31.82 -17.91
C ILE A 495 25.42 -32.80 -18.95
#